data_3b5ed584fcea82f03943e24ddd838af5
#
_entry.id   3b5ed584fcea82f03943e24ddd838af5
#
_cell.length_a   1.000
_cell.length_b   1.000
_cell.length_c   1.000
_cell.angle_alpha   90.00
_cell.angle_beta   90.00
_cell.angle_gamma   90.00
#
_symmetry.space_group_name_H-M   'P 1'
#
loop_
_entity.id
_entity.type
_entity.pdbx_description
1 polymer ?
#
loop_
_entity_poly.entity_id
_entity_poly.type
_entity_poly.pdbx_seq_one_letter_code
_entity_poly.pdbx_strand_id
1 'polypeptide(L)'
;MQAFLDIFDIYLLEAVINGILLGGVLALLALGLNLIFGVIDVTWICYAELVMIGMYAMYYLVQYYGLPYWVAAPLTVALVAVLGALLHYLVIAPLLTAPPINQLLATGGVLFVLQSFATVAFGIDFRNLGIRLPVLALGDMHFSYARLLSFAAALIGMVTVYFFMRRTYTGTAIRAIAQDRQIMALMGVDTRRIYLITSALGGALAGLASCLLVLQYDVHPFVGLTFGPITFLICVLGGLGNFVGGFIASFLFAEIISLGGLFSDLEWGYVLAFVFFIVMMFIRPAGLLARRR
;
A
#
# COMPACT_ATOMS: atom_id res chain seq x y z
N MET A 1 -37.06 -15.40 14.04
CA MET A 1 -35.85 -16.15 13.61
C MET A 1 -35.53 -15.89 12.15
N GLN A 2 -36.48 -15.97 11.22
CA GLN A 2 -36.26 -15.62 9.81
C GLN A 2 -35.84 -14.16 9.63
N ALA A 3 -36.53 -13.19 10.19
CA ALA A 3 -36.15 -11.77 10.09
C ALA A 3 -34.78 -11.45 10.67
N PHE A 4 -34.32 -12.19 11.67
CA PHE A 4 -32.95 -12.05 12.21
C PHE A 4 -31.88 -12.63 11.25
N LEU A 5 -32.19 -13.74 10.59
CA LEU A 5 -31.34 -14.34 9.57
C LEU A 5 -31.24 -13.44 8.33
N ASP A 6 -32.37 -12.88 7.88
CA ASP A 6 -32.41 -11.96 6.73
C ASP A 6 -31.56 -10.69 6.98
N ILE A 7 -31.66 -10.13 8.20
CA ILE A 7 -30.84 -8.97 8.60
C ILE A 7 -29.35 -9.35 8.69
N PHE A 8 -29.05 -10.51 9.26
CA PHE A 8 -27.63 -10.98 9.36
C PHE A 8 -27.04 -11.21 7.98
N ASP A 9 -27.78 -11.76 7.03
CA ASP A 9 -27.34 -11.99 5.66
C ASP A 9 -27.03 -10.68 4.93
N ILE A 10 -27.83 -9.61 5.18
CA ILE A 10 -27.58 -8.28 4.61
C ILE A 10 -26.29 -7.67 5.14
N TYR A 11 -26.06 -7.71 6.46
CA TYR A 11 -24.82 -7.19 7.06
C TYR A 11 -23.59 -8.00 6.64
N LEU A 12 -23.72 -9.31 6.49
CA LEU A 12 -22.64 -10.16 6.01
C LEU A 12 -22.28 -9.83 4.55
N LEU A 13 -23.28 -9.62 3.70
CA LEU A 13 -23.06 -9.21 2.31
C LEU A 13 -22.42 -7.82 2.23
N GLU A 14 -22.85 -6.87 3.07
CA GLU A 14 -22.24 -5.55 3.17
C GLU A 14 -20.78 -5.64 3.63
N ALA A 15 -20.47 -6.49 4.61
CA ALA A 15 -19.10 -6.70 5.08
C ALA A 15 -18.21 -7.29 3.97
N VAL A 16 -18.67 -8.29 3.23
CA VAL A 16 -17.92 -8.88 2.10
C VAL A 16 -17.64 -7.83 1.03
N ILE A 17 -18.64 -7.06 0.62
CA ILE A 17 -18.43 -6.01 -0.38
C ILE A 17 -17.45 -4.95 0.13
N ASN A 18 -17.57 -4.52 1.39
CA ASN A 18 -16.63 -3.59 2.01
C ASN A 18 -15.20 -4.16 2.08
N GLY A 19 -15.05 -5.46 2.34
CA GLY A 19 -13.78 -6.18 2.29
C GLY A 19 -13.16 -6.14 0.90
N ILE A 20 -13.92 -6.43 -0.15
CA ILE A 20 -13.46 -6.33 -1.54
C ILE A 20 -13.00 -4.90 -1.86
N LEU A 21 -13.78 -3.89 -1.46
CA LEU A 21 -13.45 -2.49 -1.72
C LEU A 21 -12.17 -2.05 -1.01
N LEU A 22 -11.96 -2.46 0.23
CA LEU A 22 -10.74 -2.23 0.99
C LEU A 22 -9.55 -2.98 0.36
N GLY A 23 -9.78 -4.21 -0.08
CA GLY A 23 -8.80 -5.07 -0.72
C GLY A 23 -8.14 -4.43 -1.93
N GLY A 24 -8.86 -3.65 -2.71
CA GLY A 24 -8.30 -2.93 -3.85
C GLY A 24 -7.22 -1.91 -3.45
N VAL A 25 -7.44 -1.14 -2.39
CA VAL A 25 -6.46 -0.16 -1.91
C VAL A 25 -5.26 -0.85 -1.27
N LEU A 26 -5.50 -1.89 -0.46
CA LEU A 26 -4.43 -2.69 0.13
C LEU A 26 -3.60 -3.42 -0.95
N ALA A 27 -4.24 -3.86 -2.04
CA ALA A 27 -3.54 -4.47 -3.18
C ALA A 27 -2.61 -3.46 -3.88
N LEU A 28 -3.03 -2.20 -4.01
CA LEU A 28 -2.21 -1.13 -4.57
C LEU A 28 -0.96 -0.86 -3.70
N LEU A 29 -1.15 -0.78 -2.38
CA LEU A 29 -0.05 -0.63 -1.42
C LEU A 29 0.92 -1.82 -1.47
N ALA A 30 0.38 -3.03 -1.44
CA ALA A 30 1.17 -4.25 -1.51
C ALA A 30 1.92 -4.37 -2.84
N LEU A 31 1.32 -3.94 -3.95
CA LEU A 31 1.96 -3.96 -5.25
C LEU A 31 3.19 -3.03 -5.28
N GLY A 32 3.08 -1.81 -4.71
CA GLY A 32 4.19 -0.88 -4.61
C GLY A 32 5.34 -1.43 -3.77
N LEU A 33 5.05 -1.98 -2.61
CA LEU A 33 6.06 -2.58 -1.75
C LEU A 33 6.66 -3.85 -2.34
N ASN A 34 5.85 -4.73 -2.94
CA ASN A 34 6.32 -5.93 -3.64
C ASN A 34 7.21 -5.61 -4.85
N LEU A 35 6.94 -4.50 -5.55
CA LEU A 35 7.78 -4.04 -6.64
C LEU A 35 9.19 -3.71 -6.13
N ILE A 36 9.28 -3.01 -5.02
CA ILE A 36 10.56 -2.65 -4.39
C ILE A 36 11.28 -3.91 -3.90
N PHE A 37 10.62 -4.75 -3.12
CA PHE A 37 11.21 -5.99 -2.62
C PHE A 37 11.68 -6.92 -3.73
N GLY A 38 10.87 -7.12 -4.77
CA GLY A 38 11.18 -8.06 -5.85
C GLY A 38 12.41 -7.69 -6.67
N VAL A 39 12.79 -6.40 -6.69
CA VAL A 39 13.87 -5.88 -7.53
C VAL A 39 15.11 -5.51 -6.72
N ILE A 40 14.91 -4.81 -5.60
CA ILE A 40 16.01 -4.25 -4.80
C ILE A 40 16.45 -5.22 -3.70
N ASP A 41 15.52 -6.10 -3.24
CA ASP A 41 15.76 -7.08 -2.18
C ASP A 41 16.17 -6.43 -0.84
N VAL A 42 15.57 -5.28 -0.53
CA VAL A 42 15.78 -4.51 0.70
C VAL A 42 14.48 -4.38 1.47
N THR A 43 14.52 -4.60 2.79
CA THR A 43 13.37 -4.42 3.67
C THR A 43 13.09 -2.94 3.88
N TRP A 44 12.07 -2.41 3.22
CA TRP A 44 11.73 -1.00 3.27
C TRP A 44 10.57 -0.72 4.22
N ILE A 45 10.87 -0.69 5.53
CA ILE A 45 9.85 -0.53 6.59
C ILE A 45 9.19 0.86 6.51
N CYS A 46 9.94 1.92 6.16
CA CYS A 46 9.41 3.28 6.07
C CYS A 46 8.50 3.52 4.85
N TYR A 47 8.12 2.49 4.09
CA TYR A 47 7.26 2.63 2.93
C TYR A 47 5.89 3.27 3.26
N ALA A 48 5.30 2.90 4.38
CA ALA A 48 4.01 3.43 4.80
C ALA A 48 4.08 4.92 5.22
N GLU A 49 5.26 5.41 5.60
CA GLU A 49 5.45 6.83 5.90
C GLU A 49 5.40 7.69 4.62
N LEU A 50 5.70 7.10 3.45
CA LEU A 50 5.43 7.77 2.17
C LEU A 50 3.93 7.98 1.95
N VAL A 51 3.11 7.03 2.40
CA VAL A 51 1.64 7.18 2.35
C VAL A 51 1.19 8.31 3.27
N MET A 52 1.71 8.37 4.50
CA MET A 52 1.45 9.46 5.44
C MET A 52 1.77 10.82 4.82
N ILE A 53 2.97 10.98 4.27
CA ILE A 53 3.40 12.24 3.63
C ILE A 53 2.49 12.56 2.44
N GLY A 54 2.11 11.57 1.64
CA GLY A 54 1.18 11.73 0.54
C GLY A 54 -0.20 12.21 1.01
N MET A 55 -0.73 11.66 2.11
CA MET A 55 -1.99 12.12 2.69
C MET A 55 -1.90 13.58 3.17
N TYR A 56 -0.80 13.96 3.82
CA TYR A 56 -0.55 15.36 4.19
C TYR A 56 -0.43 16.26 2.97
N ALA A 57 0.33 15.85 1.95
CA ALA A 57 0.47 16.63 0.72
C ALA A 57 -0.89 16.87 0.05
N MET A 58 -1.72 15.83 -0.04
CA MET A 58 -3.06 15.93 -0.59
C MET A 58 -3.95 16.86 0.24
N TYR A 59 -3.90 16.74 1.57
CA TYR A 59 -4.64 17.62 2.48
C TYR A 59 -4.27 19.09 2.27
N TYR A 60 -2.98 19.43 2.25
CA TYR A 60 -2.53 20.81 2.09
C TYR A 60 -2.82 21.36 0.69
N LEU A 61 -2.65 20.56 -0.36
CA LEU A 61 -2.95 20.99 -1.73
C LEU A 61 -4.44 21.32 -1.90
N VAL A 62 -5.33 20.56 -1.28
CA VAL A 62 -6.77 20.80 -1.39
C VAL A 62 -7.24 21.86 -0.42
N GLN A 63 -6.90 21.78 0.88
CA GLN A 63 -7.45 22.66 1.92
C GLN A 63 -6.76 24.01 2.01
N TYR A 64 -5.44 24.06 1.83
CA TYR A 64 -4.69 25.31 1.98
C TYR A 64 -4.53 26.06 0.67
N TYR A 65 -4.18 25.33 -0.41
CA TYR A 65 -4.02 25.93 -1.75
C TYR A 65 -5.32 25.97 -2.56
N GLY A 66 -6.40 25.34 -2.10
CA GLY A 66 -7.70 25.34 -2.78
C GLY A 66 -7.71 24.61 -4.13
N LEU A 67 -6.75 23.72 -4.36
CA LEU A 67 -6.68 23.00 -5.61
C LEU A 67 -7.79 21.93 -5.69
N PRO A 68 -8.44 21.76 -6.87
CA PRO A 68 -9.38 20.70 -7.05
C PRO A 68 -8.69 19.33 -6.90
N TYR A 69 -9.39 18.36 -6.32
CA TYR A 69 -8.88 17.02 -6.03
C TYR A 69 -8.14 16.38 -7.23
N TRP A 70 -8.71 16.52 -8.43
CA TRP A 70 -8.16 15.95 -9.66
C TRP A 70 -6.80 16.53 -10.09
N VAL A 71 -6.49 17.75 -9.68
CA VAL A 71 -5.20 18.41 -9.92
C VAL A 71 -4.23 18.08 -8.78
N ALA A 72 -4.72 18.04 -7.54
CA ALA A 72 -3.93 17.74 -6.37
C ALA A 72 -3.42 16.29 -6.39
N ALA A 73 -4.23 15.32 -6.87
CA ALA A 73 -3.86 13.91 -6.90
C ALA A 73 -2.59 13.63 -7.75
N PRO A 74 -2.48 14.02 -9.03
CA PRO A 74 -1.26 13.77 -9.79
C PRO A 74 -0.04 14.51 -9.24
N LEU A 75 -0.21 15.70 -8.65
CA LEU A 75 0.87 16.41 -7.96
C LEU A 75 1.37 15.65 -6.74
N THR A 76 0.46 15.12 -5.93
CA THR A 76 0.79 14.28 -4.78
C THR A 76 1.51 13.01 -5.21
N VAL A 77 1.03 12.32 -6.24
CA VAL A 77 1.67 11.13 -6.79
C VAL A 77 3.10 11.45 -7.25
N ALA A 78 3.29 12.56 -7.99
CA ALA A 78 4.60 12.98 -8.44
C ALA A 78 5.53 13.33 -7.27
N LEU A 79 5.03 14.05 -6.26
CA LEU A 79 5.80 14.40 -5.05
C LEU A 79 6.26 13.14 -4.31
N VAL A 80 5.36 12.19 -4.07
CA VAL A 80 5.71 10.95 -3.34
C VAL A 80 6.62 10.05 -4.18
N ALA A 81 6.48 10.05 -5.51
CA ALA A 81 7.41 9.36 -6.41
C ALA A 81 8.84 9.92 -6.29
N VAL A 82 8.97 11.25 -6.27
CA VAL A 82 10.26 11.93 -6.08
C VAL A 82 10.84 11.63 -4.70
N LEU A 83 10.02 11.65 -3.65
CA LEU A 83 10.45 11.27 -2.30
C LEU A 83 10.89 9.81 -2.22
N GLY A 84 10.20 8.89 -2.88
CA GLY A 84 10.61 7.49 -2.98
C GLY A 84 11.96 7.33 -3.67
N ALA A 85 12.19 8.05 -4.77
CA ALA A 85 13.49 8.09 -5.45
C ALA A 85 14.58 8.72 -4.57
N LEU A 86 14.26 9.79 -3.86
CA LEU A 86 15.20 10.49 -2.97
C LEU A 86 15.62 9.60 -1.79
N LEU A 87 14.67 8.93 -1.14
CA LEU A 87 14.95 7.97 -0.07
C LEU A 87 15.81 6.80 -0.58
N HIS A 88 15.52 6.33 -1.78
CA HIS A 88 16.39 5.33 -2.41
C HIS A 88 17.82 5.85 -2.55
N TYR A 89 17.98 7.02 -3.14
CA TYR A 89 19.31 7.60 -3.42
C TYR A 89 20.10 7.88 -2.14
N LEU A 90 19.45 8.45 -1.12
CA LEU A 90 20.13 8.89 0.12
C LEU A 90 20.33 7.75 1.12
N VAL A 91 19.39 6.82 1.22
CA VAL A 91 19.37 5.80 2.29
C VAL A 91 19.62 4.39 1.75
N ILE A 92 18.85 3.98 0.73
CA ILE A 92 18.90 2.57 0.28
C ILE A 92 20.15 2.28 -0.55
N ALA A 93 20.50 3.16 -1.49
CA ALA A 93 21.63 2.93 -2.40
C ALA A 93 22.96 2.68 -1.67
N PRO A 94 23.34 3.43 -0.61
CA PRO A 94 24.57 3.15 0.14
C PRO A 94 24.50 1.87 0.97
N LEU A 95 23.28 1.36 1.25
CA LEU A 95 23.06 0.17 2.09
C LEU A 95 22.85 -1.12 1.30
N LEU A 96 22.87 -1.07 -0.03
CA LEU A 96 22.61 -2.26 -0.87
C LEU A 96 23.60 -3.42 -0.62
N THR A 97 24.83 -3.11 -0.19
CA THR A 97 25.87 -4.10 0.13
C THR A 97 25.97 -4.41 1.62
N ALA A 98 25.20 -3.71 2.46
CA ALA A 98 25.20 -3.91 3.90
C ALA A 98 24.40 -5.16 4.31
N PRO A 99 24.70 -5.75 5.47
CA PRO A 99 23.90 -6.86 6.01
C PRO A 99 22.43 -6.47 6.16
N PRO A 100 21.48 -7.43 6.00
CA PRO A 100 20.03 -7.15 6.07
C PRO A 100 19.60 -6.44 7.36
N ILE A 101 20.26 -6.73 8.48
CA ILE A 101 19.96 -6.08 9.76
C ILE A 101 20.23 -4.57 9.73
N ASN A 102 21.30 -4.15 9.07
CA ASN A 102 21.63 -2.73 8.94
C ASN A 102 20.64 -2.00 8.04
N GLN A 103 20.16 -2.68 7.00
CA GLN A 103 19.11 -2.15 6.10
C GLN A 103 17.80 -1.95 6.88
N LEU A 104 17.42 -2.94 7.69
CA LEU A 104 16.24 -2.90 8.54
C LEU A 104 16.32 -1.74 9.55
N LEU A 105 17.45 -1.60 10.25
CA LEU A 105 17.67 -0.54 11.23
C LEU A 105 17.66 0.85 10.59
N ALA A 106 18.29 1.01 9.42
CA ALA A 106 18.33 2.28 8.72
C ALA A 106 16.95 2.70 8.22
N THR A 107 16.18 1.78 7.60
CA THR A 107 14.81 2.08 7.14
C THR A 107 13.86 2.30 8.31
N GLY A 108 14.04 1.61 9.43
CA GLY A 108 13.34 1.88 10.69
C GLY A 108 13.69 3.25 11.27
N GLY A 109 14.96 3.65 11.23
CA GLY A 109 15.39 5.00 11.63
C GLY A 109 14.74 6.09 10.78
N VAL A 110 14.68 5.90 9.46
CA VAL A 110 13.98 6.83 8.55
C VAL A 110 12.49 6.93 8.88
N LEU A 111 11.85 5.83 9.24
CA LEU A 111 10.45 5.82 9.68
C LEU A 111 10.25 6.82 10.84
N PHE A 112 11.07 6.72 11.90
CA PHE A 112 10.98 7.64 13.05
C PHE A 112 11.30 9.08 12.67
N VAL A 113 12.27 9.31 11.79
CA VAL A 113 12.59 10.66 11.30
C VAL A 113 11.40 11.27 10.57
N LEU A 114 10.74 10.52 9.68
CA LEU A 114 9.58 11.01 8.92
C LEU A 114 8.37 11.27 9.84
N GLN A 115 8.11 10.39 10.81
CA GLN A 115 7.06 10.61 11.82
C GLN A 115 7.32 11.83 12.69
N SER A 116 8.54 11.96 13.22
CA SER A 116 8.93 13.09 14.03
C SER A 116 8.85 14.40 13.24
N PHE A 117 9.33 14.39 12.01
CA PHE A 117 9.20 15.52 11.10
C PHE A 117 7.73 15.89 10.87
N ALA A 118 6.86 14.93 10.58
CA ALA A 118 5.44 15.19 10.40
C ALA A 118 4.79 15.76 11.69
N THR A 119 5.15 15.22 12.85
CA THR A 119 4.65 15.69 14.15
C THR A 119 5.06 17.14 14.43
N VAL A 120 6.32 17.50 14.15
CA VAL A 120 6.83 18.86 14.36
C VAL A 120 6.26 19.85 13.34
N ALA A 121 6.18 19.43 12.06
CA ALA A 121 5.75 20.31 10.98
C ALA A 121 4.22 20.50 10.94
N PHE A 122 3.45 19.45 11.25
CA PHE A 122 2.01 19.45 11.05
C PHE A 122 1.20 19.33 12.36
N GLY A 123 1.83 19.01 13.49
CA GLY A 123 1.16 18.74 14.76
C GLY A 123 0.58 17.32 14.83
N ILE A 124 -0.05 17.00 15.98
CA ILE A 124 -0.62 15.68 16.27
C ILE A 124 -2.12 15.57 15.97
N ASP A 125 -2.72 16.67 15.52
CA ASP A 125 -4.16 16.75 15.31
C ASP A 125 -4.61 15.85 14.15
N PHE A 126 -5.78 15.24 14.32
CA PHE A 126 -6.46 14.52 13.24
C PHE A 126 -7.07 15.51 12.27
N ARG A 127 -6.75 15.38 11.00
CA ARG A 127 -7.21 16.27 9.92
C ARG A 127 -8.01 15.47 8.91
N ASN A 128 -9.18 15.97 8.58
CA ASN A 128 -10.03 15.36 7.56
C ASN A 128 -10.11 16.26 6.33
N LEU A 129 -10.14 15.66 5.14
CA LEU A 129 -10.23 16.41 3.88
C LEU A 129 -11.58 17.13 3.71
N GLY A 130 -12.61 16.73 4.50
CA GLY A 130 -13.93 17.38 4.49
C GLY A 130 -14.76 17.15 3.22
N ILE A 131 -14.29 16.33 2.29
CA ILE A 131 -15.03 15.98 1.07
C ILE A 131 -16.11 14.96 1.45
N ARG A 132 -17.35 15.44 1.62
CA ARG A 132 -18.50 14.57 1.86
C ARG A 132 -19.00 14.00 0.55
N LEU A 133 -18.60 12.77 0.24
CA LEU A 133 -19.17 12.03 -0.88
C LEU A 133 -20.50 11.38 -0.46
N PRO A 134 -21.50 11.33 -1.36
CA PRO A 134 -22.79 10.71 -1.06
C PRO A 134 -22.62 9.23 -0.71
N VAL A 135 -23.55 8.72 0.09
CA VAL A 135 -23.67 7.29 0.37
C VAL A 135 -24.65 6.70 -0.62
N LEU A 136 -24.26 5.67 -1.32
CA LEU A 136 -25.15 4.90 -2.19
C LEU A 136 -25.99 3.96 -1.33
N ALA A 137 -27.28 4.23 -1.25
CA ALA A 137 -28.24 3.31 -0.64
C ALA A 137 -28.78 2.38 -1.74
N LEU A 138 -28.45 1.11 -1.65
CA LEU A 138 -29.03 0.04 -2.48
C LEU A 138 -29.93 -0.82 -1.57
N GLY A 139 -31.19 -0.46 -1.47
CA GLY A 139 -32.11 -1.06 -0.50
C GLY A 139 -31.69 -0.69 0.93
N ASP A 140 -31.49 -1.68 1.78
CA ASP A 140 -31.06 -1.51 3.18
C ASP A 140 -29.52 -1.45 3.35
N MET A 141 -28.76 -1.57 2.27
CA MET A 141 -27.28 -1.52 2.29
C MET A 141 -26.76 -0.12 2.00
N HIS A 142 -25.76 0.33 2.75
CA HIS A 142 -25.14 1.65 2.63
C HIS A 142 -23.67 1.56 2.22
N PHE A 143 -23.36 1.91 0.97
CA PHE A 143 -22.01 1.92 0.46
C PHE A 143 -21.45 3.34 0.36
N SER A 144 -20.27 3.57 0.93
CA SER A 144 -19.56 4.83 0.77
C SER A 144 -19.08 4.98 -0.68
N TYR A 145 -19.50 6.05 -1.36
CA TYR A 145 -19.04 6.38 -2.71
C TYR A 145 -17.51 6.54 -2.75
N ALA A 146 -16.91 7.01 -1.64
CA ALA A 146 -15.46 7.10 -1.51
C ALA A 146 -14.77 5.74 -1.66
N ARG A 147 -15.33 4.67 -1.07
CA ARG A 147 -14.77 3.31 -1.18
C ARG A 147 -14.86 2.76 -2.58
N LEU A 148 -16.00 2.95 -3.26
CA LEU A 148 -16.19 2.54 -4.65
C LEU A 148 -15.21 3.26 -5.59
N LEU A 149 -15.09 4.58 -5.44
CA LEU A 149 -14.16 5.38 -6.23
C LEU A 149 -12.70 4.94 -5.99
N SER A 150 -12.34 4.72 -4.73
CA SER A 150 -11.01 4.25 -4.36
C SER A 150 -10.70 2.89 -4.95
N PHE A 151 -11.64 1.96 -4.91
CA PHE A 151 -11.49 0.63 -5.50
C PHE A 151 -11.31 0.71 -7.02
N ALA A 152 -12.16 1.47 -7.73
CA ALA A 152 -12.06 1.65 -9.17
C ALA A 152 -10.71 2.30 -9.56
N ALA A 153 -10.29 3.34 -8.85
CA ALA A 153 -9.01 4.00 -9.09
C ALA A 153 -7.82 3.08 -8.78
N ALA A 154 -7.90 2.27 -7.72
CA ALA A 154 -6.89 1.28 -7.41
C ALA A 154 -6.75 0.22 -8.50
N LEU A 155 -7.87 -0.29 -9.03
CA LEU A 155 -7.87 -1.23 -10.17
C LEU A 155 -7.22 -0.60 -11.41
N ILE A 156 -7.59 0.64 -11.75
CA ILE A 156 -6.99 1.37 -12.88
C ILE A 156 -5.48 1.52 -12.66
N GLY A 157 -5.06 1.90 -11.45
CA GLY A 157 -3.65 2.00 -11.09
C GLY A 157 -2.90 0.68 -11.26
N MET A 158 -3.46 -0.43 -10.76
CA MET A 158 -2.88 -1.76 -10.91
C MET A 158 -2.78 -2.21 -12.38
N VAL A 159 -3.84 -1.99 -13.16
CA VAL A 159 -3.85 -2.29 -14.59
C VAL A 159 -2.81 -1.46 -15.34
N THR A 160 -2.68 -0.19 -15.01
CA THR A 160 -1.67 0.71 -15.59
C THR A 160 -0.26 0.21 -15.31
N VAL A 161 0.04 -0.17 -14.06
CA VAL A 161 1.34 -0.74 -13.69
C VAL A 161 1.58 -2.08 -14.38
N TYR A 162 0.58 -2.94 -14.48
CA TYR A 162 0.68 -4.21 -15.20
C TYR A 162 1.07 -3.99 -16.67
N PHE A 163 0.39 -3.07 -17.37
CA PHE A 163 0.73 -2.74 -18.76
C PHE A 163 2.11 -2.08 -18.87
N PHE A 164 2.46 -1.17 -17.97
CA PHE A 164 3.78 -0.56 -17.90
C PHE A 164 4.86 -1.63 -17.75
N MET A 165 4.72 -2.53 -16.80
CA MET A 165 5.66 -3.62 -16.56
C MET A 165 5.79 -4.56 -17.75
N ARG A 166 4.70 -4.80 -18.50
CA ARG A 166 4.68 -5.78 -19.61
C ARG A 166 5.10 -5.20 -20.96
N ARG A 167 4.82 -3.92 -21.20
CA ARG A 167 4.94 -3.28 -22.51
C ARG A 167 6.11 -2.31 -22.65
N THR A 168 6.75 -1.89 -21.54
CA THR A 168 7.86 -0.93 -21.60
C THR A 168 9.22 -1.62 -21.45
N TYR A 169 10.26 -1.00 -22.01
CA TYR A 169 11.64 -1.43 -21.82
C TYR A 169 12.02 -1.44 -20.32
N THR A 170 11.70 -0.36 -19.60
CA THR A 170 11.95 -0.24 -18.16
C THR A 170 11.25 -1.34 -17.36
N GLY A 171 9.99 -1.63 -17.66
CA GLY A 171 9.24 -2.72 -17.00
C GLY A 171 9.86 -4.09 -17.30
N THR A 172 10.37 -4.31 -18.50
CA THR A 172 11.08 -5.55 -18.86
C THR A 172 12.43 -5.64 -18.10
N ALA A 173 13.19 -4.55 -18.02
CA ALA A 173 14.43 -4.48 -17.28
C ALA A 173 14.23 -4.73 -15.77
N ILE A 174 13.18 -4.14 -15.18
CA ILE A 174 12.78 -4.38 -13.77
C ILE A 174 12.55 -5.87 -13.53
N ARG A 175 11.74 -6.54 -14.38
CA ARG A 175 11.46 -7.97 -14.23
C ARG A 175 12.68 -8.87 -14.47
N ALA A 176 13.57 -8.46 -15.36
CA ALA A 176 14.79 -9.20 -15.65
C ALA A 176 15.78 -9.11 -14.48
N ILE A 177 15.98 -7.91 -13.89
CA ILE A 177 16.81 -7.72 -12.69
C ILE A 177 16.25 -8.49 -11.49
N ALA A 178 14.93 -8.57 -11.35
CA ALA A 178 14.28 -9.36 -10.30
C ALA A 178 14.55 -10.86 -10.43
N GLN A 179 14.93 -11.36 -11.63
CA GLN A 179 15.33 -12.76 -11.84
C GLN A 179 16.82 -12.96 -11.56
N ASP A 180 17.68 -12.13 -12.15
CA ASP A 180 19.14 -12.19 -11.94
C ASP A 180 19.78 -10.82 -12.17
N ARG A 181 20.16 -10.18 -11.06
CA ARG A 181 20.81 -8.85 -11.09
C ARG A 181 22.23 -8.88 -11.68
N GLN A 182 22.95 -10.01 -11.51
CA GLN A 182 24.36 -10.10 -11.97
C GLN A 182 24.41 -10.27 -13.48
N ILE A 183 23.61 -11.15 -14.03
CA ILE A 183 23.51 -11.36 -15.47
C ILE A 183 23.07 -10.08 -16.18
N MET A 184 22.08 -9.37 -15.62
CA MET A 184 21.60 -8.12 -16.23
C MET A 184 22.65 -7.00 -16.23
N ALA A 185 23.49 -6.91 -15.21
CA ALA A 185 24.60 -5.97 -15.19
C ALA A 185 25.63 -6.29 -16.29
N LEU A 186 25.92 -7.59 -16.53
CA LEU A 186 26.82 -8.04 -17.61
C LEU A 186 26.23 -7.77 -19.00
N MET A 187 24.91 -7.77 -19.14
CA MET A 187 24.19 -7.44 -20.38
C MET A 187 24.13 -5.92 -20.65
N GLY A 188 24.79 -5.09 -19.81
CA GLY A 188 24.89 -3.65 -19.99
C GLY A 188 23.69 -2.85 -19.45
N VAL A 189 22.80 -3.46 -18.66
CA VAL A 189 21.71 -2.75 -18.00
C VAL A 189 22.23 -2.00 -16.78
N ASP A 190 21.99 -0.69 -16.74
CA ASP A 190 22.33 0.16 -15.57
C ASP A 190 21.38 -0.15 -14.40
N THR A 191 21.79 -1.09 -13.53
CA THR A 191 21.00 -1.54 -12.38
C THR A 191 20.70 -0.41 -11.40
N ARG A 192 21.59 0.59 -11.25
CA ARG A 192 21.38 1.73 -10.35
C ARG A 192 20.20 2.59 -10.81
N ARG A 193 20.13 2.86 -12.11
CA ARG A 193 18.98 3.59 -12.68
C ARG A 193 17.69 2.83 -12.55
N ILE A 194 17.72 1.52 -12.77
CA ILE A 194 16.48 0.70 -12.63
C ILE A 194 16.03 0.64 -11.17
N TYR A 195 16.93 0.55 -10.20
CA TYR A 195 16.57 0.62 -8.77
C TYR A 195 15.92 1.95 -8.40
N LEU A 196 16.50 3.07 -8.88
CA LEU A 196 15.93 4.41 -8.65
C LEU A 196 14.53 4.54 -9.23
N ILE A 197 14.34 4.09 -10.48
CA ILE A 197 13.03 4.10 -11.15
C ILE A 197 12.03 3.19 -10.41
N THR A 198 12.48 2.02 -9.95
CA THR A 198 11.63 1.09 -9.18
C THR A 198 11.16 1.73 -7.88
N SER A 199 12.05 2.41 -7.16
CA SER A 199 11.70 3.13 -5.94
C SER A 199 10.78 4.32 -6.19
N ALA A 200 10.99 5.05 -7.31
CA ALA A 200 10.09 6.11 -7.75
C ALA A 200 8.68 5.57 -8.08
N LEU A 201 8.60 4.42 -8.76
CA LEU A 201 7.33 3.76 -9.07
C LEU A 201 6.63 3.26 -7.80
N GLY A 202 7.37 2.66 -6.87
CA GLY A 202 6.83 2.27 -5.56
C GLY A 202 6.30 3.47 -4.79
N GLY A 203 7.06 4.59 -4.79
CA GLY A 203 6.62 5.87 -4.22
C GLY A 203 5.38 6.44 -4.94
N ALA A 204 5.29 6.34 -6.27
CA ALA A 204 4.11 6.75 -7.03
C ALA A 204 2.87 5.96 -6.63
N LEU A 205 3.02 4.64 -6.40
CA LEU A 205 1.93 3.78 -5.94
C LEU A 205 1.51 4.09 -4.50
N ALA A 206 2.47 4.40 -3.61
CA ALA A 206 2.17 4.93 -2.28
C ALA A 206 1.42 6.27 -2.36
N GLY A 207 1.84 7.17 -3.24
CA GLY A 207 1.18 8.45 -3.50
C GLY A 207 -0.24 8.28 -4.06
N LEU A 208 -0.45 7.33 -4.97
CA LEU A 208 -1.79 7.02 -5.47
C LEU A 208 -2.68 6.45 -4.34
N ALA A 209 -2.15 5.51 -3.57
CA ALA A 209 -2.87 4.96 -2.41
C ALA A 209 -3.19 6.03 -1.37
N SER A 210 -2.29 6.98 -1.10
CA SER A 210 -2.52 8.08 -0.17
C SER A 210 -3.67 8.99 -0.61
N CYS A 211 -3.78 9.29 -1.92
CA CYS A 211 -4.90 10.05 -2.48
C CYS A 211 -6.24 9.33 -2.25
N LEU A 212 -6.26 8.01 -2.30
CA LEU A 212 -7.47 7.21 -2.10
C LEU A 212 -7.82 7.05 -0.62
N LEU A 213 -6.80 6.87 0.23
CA LEU A 213 -6.97 6.70 1.67
C LEU A 213 -7.44 7.98 2.36
N VAL A 214 -6.97 9.15 1.94
CA VAL A 214 -7.36 10.45 2.53
C VAL A 214 -8.86 10.75 2.37
N LEU A 215 -9.56 10.08 1.45
CA LEU A 215 -11.01 10.17 1.29
C LEU A 215 -11.79 9.39 2.35
N GLN A 216 -11.13 8.46 3.05
CA GLN A 216 -11.75 7.50 3.96
C GLN A 216 -11.20 7.56 5.38
N TYR A 217 -9.96 8.00 5.54
CA TYR A 217 -9.22 8.02 6.80
C TYR A 217 -8.71 9.42 7.11
N ASP A 218 -8.64 9.73 8.39
CA ASP A 218 -8.07 10.98 8.87
C ASP A 218 -6.55 11.00 8.69
N VAL A 219 -6.02 12.18 8.42
CA VAL A 219 -4.59 12.43 8.28
C VAL A 219 -4.01 12.77 9.65
N HIS A 220 -3.06 11.98 10.12
CA HIS A 220 -2.31 12.21 11.36
C HIS A 220 -0.90 11.61 11.25
N PRO A 221 0.09 12.03 12.07
CA PRO A 221 1.49 11.63 11.89
C PRO A 221 1.75 10.13 12.04
N PHE A 222 0.84 9.39 12.67
CA PHE A 222 0.99 7.96 12.94
C PHE A 222 0.18 7.06 12.00
N VAL A 223 -0.46 7.62 10.96
CA VAL A 223 -1.27 6.84 10.01
C VAL A 223 -0.45 5.78 9.27
N GLY A 224 0.85 6.02 9.08
CA GLY A 224 1.78 5.04 8.53
C GLY A 224 1.86 3.75 9.35
N LEU A 225 1.76 3.84 10.68
CA LEU A 225 1.76 2.66 11.56
C LEU A 225 0.51 1.79 11.41
N THR A 226 -0.59 2.35 10.94
CA THR A 226 -1.81 1.58 10.67
C THR A 226 -1.66 0.73 9.40
N PHE A 227 -1.11 1.30 8.33
CA PHE A 227 -1.02 0.63 7.04
C PHE A 227 0.30 -0.11 6.81
N GLY A 228 1.38 0.28 7.49
CA GLY A 228 2.72 -0.30 7.33
C GLY A 228 2.78 -1.78 7.63
N PRO A 229 2.45 -2.20 8.86
CA PRO A 229 2.47 -3.60 9.24
C PRO A 229 1.58 -4.46 8.34
N ILE A 230 0.36 -4.01 8.04
CA ILE A 230 -0.59 -4.75 7.20
C ILE A 230 -0.04 -4.93 5.79
N THR A 231 0.48 -3.87 5.18
CA THR A 231 1.07 -3.93 3.83
C THR A 231 2.26 -4.89 3.81
N PHE A 232 3.11 -4.86 4.83
CA PHE A 232 4.25 -5.76 4.95
C PHE A 232 3.80 -7.22 5.09
N LEU A 233 2.82 -7.50 5.95
CA LEU A 233 2.28 -8.85 6.15
C LEU A 233 1.63 -9.40 4.87
N ILE A 234 0.90 -8.56 4.13
CA ILE A 234 0.33 -8.92 2.83
C ILE A 234 1.44 -9.32 1.84
N CYS A 235 2.54 -8.55 1.78
CA CYS A 235 3.67 -8.86 0.91
C CYS A 235 4.35 -10.18 1.29
N VAL A 236 4.56 -10.42 2.59
CA VAL A 236 5.15 -11.68 3.09
C VAL A 236 4.23 -12.85 2.81
N LEU A 237 2.94 -12.73 3.12
CA LEU A 237 1.95 -13.79 2.88
C LEU A 237 1.79 -14.10 1.40
N GLY A 238 1.79 -13.08 0.55
CA GLY A 238 1.73 -13.25 -0.91
C GLY A 238 2.99 -13.88 -1.51
N GLY A 239 4.09 -13.78 -0.78
CA GLY A 239 5.45 -14.11 -1.22
C GLY A 239 6.17 -12.85 -1.72
N LEU A 240 7.30 -12.52 -1.10
CA LEU A 240 8.08 -11.32 -1.42
C LEU A 240 8.45 -11.27 -2.90
N GLY A 241 8.13 -10.17 -3.57
CA GLY A 241 8.35 -9.98 -5.00
C GLY A 241 7.34 -10.66 -5.92
N ASN A 242 6.33 -11.36 -5.39
CA ASN A 242 5.27 -11.98 -6.18
C ASN A 242 4.02 -11.09 -6.24
N PHE A 243 3.81 -10.42 -7.38
CA PHE A 243 2.68 -9.50 -7.58
C PHE A 243 1.31 -10.17 -7.47
N VAL A 244 1.18 -11.39 -8.05
CA VAL A 244 -0.09 -12.13 -8.00
C VAL A 244 -0.38 -12.61 -6.58
N GLY A 245 0.66 -13.09 -5.89
CA GLY A 245 0.54 -13.49 -4.49
C GLY A 245 0.12 -12.33 -3.58
N GLY A 246 0.76 -11.17 -3.73
CA GLY A 246 0.40 -9.95 -3.00
C GLY A 246 -1.02 -9.49 -3.27
N PHE A 247 -1.47 -9.56 -4.53
CA PHE A 247 -2.84 -9.24 -4.92
C PHE A 247 -3.86 -10.14 -4.20
N ILE A 248 -3.68 -11.46 -4.25
CA ILE A 248 -4.59 -12.41 -3.59
C ILE A 248 -4.55 -12.22 -2.06
N ALA A 249 -3.34 -12.07 -1.48
CA ALA A 249 -3.18 -11.87 -0.05
C ALA A 249 -3.88 -10.59 0.43
N SER A 250 -3.87 -9.50 -0.36
CA SER A 250 -4.52 -8.25 0.02
C SER A 250 -6.04 -8.38 0.13
N PHE A 251 -6.67 -9.10 -0.80
CA PHE A 251 -8.10 -9.37 -0.70
C PHE A 251 -8.44 -10.29 0.48
N LEU A 252 -7.64 -11.33 0.72
CA LEU A 252 -7.83 -12.19 1.89
C LEU A 252 -7.71 -11.42 3.20
N PHE A 253 -6.70 -10.56 3.34
CA PHE A 253 -6.55 -9.71 4.52
C PHE A 253 -7.71 -8.74 4.69
N ALA A 254 -8.11 -8.08 3.62
CA ALA A 254 -9.21 -7.12 3.64
C ALA A 254 -10.56 -7.79 4.02
N GLU A 255 -10.81 -8.99 3.50
CA GLU A 255 -11.99 -9.78 3.87
C GLU A 255 -11.98 -10.16 5.35
N ILE A 256 -10.85 -10.61 5.87
CA ILE A 256 -10.73 -10.96 7.29
C ILE A 256 -10.94 -9.72 8.17
N ILE A 257 -10.37 -8.56 7.80
CA ILE A 257 -10.55 -7.31 8.53
C ILE A 257 -12.03 -6.89 8.51
N SER A 258 -12.67 -6.95 7.35
CA SER A 258 -14.05 -6.52 7.18
C SER A 258 -15.04 -7.44 7.89
N LEU A 259 -14.88 -8.76 7.75
CA LEU A 259 -15.70 -9.76 8.44
C LEU A 259 -15.45 -9.75 9.94
N GLY A 260 -14.20 -9.57 10.38
CA GLY A 260 -13.87 -9.45 11.80
C GLY A 260 -14.52 -8.22 12.45
N GLY A 261 -14.58 -7.11 11.72
CA GLY A 261 -15.28 -5.90 12.17
C GLY A 261 -16.81 -6.04 12.27
N LEU A 262 -17.39 -7.02 11.60
CA LEU A 262 -18.83 -7.31 11.71
C LEU A 262 -19.22 -7.88 13.07
N PHE A 263 -18.33 -8.69 13.69
CA PHE A 263 -18.65 -9.38 14.95
C PHE A 263 -18.43 -8.52 16.19
N SER A 264 -17.61 -7.46 16.06
CA SER A 264 -17.29 -6.56 17.18
C SER A 264 -16.89 -5.19 16.62
N ASP A 265 -15.71 -4.70 16.94
CA ASP A 265 -15.16 -3.45 16.44
C ASP A 265 -14.13 -3.72 15.31
N LEU A 266 -13.86 -2.72 14.49
CA LEU A 266 -12.87 -2.81 13.40
C LEU A 266 -11.49 -3.27 13.90
N GLU A 267 -11.14 -2.96 15.14
CA GLU A 267 -9.88 -3.36 15.78
C GLU A 267 -9.76 -4.90 15.89
N TRP A 268 -10.83 -5.60 16.16
CA TRP A 268 -10.85 -7.06 16.17
C TRP A 268 -10.60 -7.66 14.79
N GLY A 269 -11.04 -6.98 13.74
CA GLY A 269 -10.72 -7.38 12.36
C GLY A 269 -9.21 -7.40 12.12
N TYR A 270 -8.47 -6.40 12.60
CA TYR A 270 -7.00 -6.37 12.52
C TYR A 270 -6.38 -7.50 13.34
N VAL A 271 -6.83 -7.75 14.57
CA VAL A 271 -6.32 -8.85 15.41
C VAL A 271 -6.50 -10.19 14.69
N LEU A 272 -7.69 -10.46 14.12
CA LEU A 272 -7.95 -11.69 13.38
C LEU A 272 -7.04 -11.82 12.14
N ALA A 273 -6.80 -10.73 11.42
CA ALA A 273 -5.89 -10.73 10.27
C ALA A 273 -4.44 -11.05 10.68
N PHE A 274 -3.96 -10.52 11.81
CA PHE A 274 -2.64 -10.85 12.36
C PHE A 274 -2.55 -12.32 12.81
N VAL A 275 -3.57 -12.82 13.51
CA VAL A 275 -3.64 -14.22 13.92
C VAL A 275 -3.64 -15.14 12.70
N PHE A 276 -4.46 -14.82 11.69
CA PHE A 276 -4.47 -15.54 10.42
C PHE A 276 -3.09 -15.58 9.76
N PHE A 277 -2.40 -14.44 9.73
CA PHE A 277 -1.04 -14.37 9.20
C PHE A 277 -0.09 -15.32 9.95
N ILE A 278 -0.09 -15.28 11.29
CA ILE A 278 0.76 -16.16 12.10
C ILE A 278 0.48 -17.63 11.78
N VAL A 279 -0.79 -18.04 11.78
CA VAL A 279 -1.20 -19.41 11.44
C VAL A 279 -0.72 -19.81 10.04
N MET A 280 -0.91 -18.92 9.07
CA MET A 280 -0.48 -19.18 7.69
C MET A 280 1.04 -19.32 7.56
N MET A 281 1.83 -18.53 8.31
CA MET A 281 3.29 -18.65 8.32
C MET A 281 3.78 -19.95 8.94
N PHE A 282 3.05 -20.53 9.90
CA PHE A 282 3.36 -21.89 10.41
C PHE A 282 3.05 -22.97 9.36
N ILE A 283 1.97 -22.82 8.58
CA ILE A 283 1.55 -23.82 7.58
C ILE A 283 2.39 -23.69 6.29
N ARG A 284 2.63 -22.43 5.83
CA ARG A 284 3.35 -22.11 4.59
C ARG A 284 4.31 -20.93 4.78
N PRO A 285 5.51 -21.17 5.34
CA PRO A 285 6.48 -20.10 5.62
C PRO A 285 7.01 -19.39 4.37
N ALA A 286 6.89 -20.01 3.19
CA ALA A 286 7.28 -19.39 1.93
C ALA A 286 6.23 -18.45 1.32
N GLY A 287 5.04 -18.33 1.94
CA GLY A 287 3.89 -17.57 1.42
C GLY A 287 2.94 -18.41 0.57
N LEU A 288 1.76 -17.81 0.22
CA LEU A 288 0.67 -18.51 -0.48
C LEU A 288 1.07 -19.01 -1.87
N LEU A 289 1.78 -18.20 -2.63
CA LEU A 289 2.17 -18.47 -4.02
C LEU A 289 3.69 -18.41 -4.23
N ALA A 290 4.48 -18.65 -3.18
CA ALA A 290 5.93 -18.73 -3.36
C ALA A 290 6.29 -19.86 -4.32
N ARG A 291 7.01 -19.52 -5.38
CA ARG A 291 7.61 -20.51 -6.26
C ARG A 291 8.59 -21.35 -5.43
N ARG A 292 8.37 -22.64 -5.32
CA ARG A 292 9.41 -23.57 -4.83
C ARG A 292 10.64 -23.36 -5.73
N ARG A 293 11.68 -22.74 -5.17
CA ARG A 293 13.02 -22.73 -5.75
C ARG A 293 13.64 -24.11 -5.59
#